data_d34b71b3ef76e7e74c77ce8f37c07007
#
_entry.id   d34b71b3ef76e7e74c77ce8f37c07007
#
_cell.length_a   1.000
_cell.length_b   1.000
_cell.length_c   1.000
_cell.angle_alpha   90.00
_cell.angle_beta   90.00
_cell.angle_gamma   90.00
#
_symmetry.space_group_name_H-M   'P 1'
#
loop_
_entity.id
_entity.type
_entity.pdbx_description
1 polymer ?
#
loop_
_entity_poly.entity_id
_entity_poly.type
_entity_poly.pdbx_seq_one_letter_code
_entity_poly.pdbx_strand_id
1 'polypeptide(L)'
;RIDPFNKKRLQAFLDEIADHPESYIINLMLLRSMKKAEYSTTETSHFALGLEHYAHFTSPIRRYPDLIVHRLLDLFFQGQLKSKNVKASWNEKITDWAKHCCTTEKRAQEAEREIIKLKLLRHMEEHADKIMEGIITGIKEYGLFVQIDEFQLDGLVHIRTLTDDFYELNKKKLSLIRSEEHTSELQS
;
A
#
# COMPACT_ATOMS: atom_id res chain seq x y z
N ARG A 1 1.48 22.65 -0.23
CA ARG A 1 1.19 21.43 0.53
C ARG A 1 -0.22 21.00 0.18
N ILE A 2 -0.36 19.85 -0.47
CA ILE A 2 -1.67 19.32 -0.86
C ILE A 2 -2.27 18.63 0.35
N ASP A 3 -3.51 18.96 0.67
CA ASP A 3 -4.27 18.23 1.68
C ASP A 3 -4.85 16.96 1.04
N PRO A 4 -4.33 15.77 1.37
CA PRO A 4 -4.77 14.51 0.77
C PRO A 4 -6.21 14.15 1.13
N PHE A 5 -6.80 14.82 2.12
CA PHE A 5 -8.19 14.61 2.53
C PHE A 5 -9.19 15.46 1.75
N ASN A 6 -8.73 16.42 0.94
CA ASN A 6 -9.59 17.20 0.06
C ASN A 6 -9.67 16.55 -1.32
N LYS A 7 -10.76 15.83 -1.59
CA LYS A 7 -10.99 15.08 -2.83
C LYS A 7 -10.84 15.93 -4.10
N LYS A 8 -11.36 17.15 -4.11
CA LYS A 8 -11.29 18.04 -5.29
C LYS A 8 -9.85 18.47 -5.58
N ARG A 9 -9.09 18.80 -4.52
CA ARG A 9 -7.66 19.16 -4.67
C ARG A 9 -6.82 17.98 -5.08
N LEU A 10 -7.12 16.80 -4.53
CA LEU A 10 -6.43 15.56 -4.91
C LEU A 10 -6.69 15.23 -6.39
N GLN A 11 -7.95 15.31 -6.84
CA GLN A 11 -8.28 15.07 -8.24
C GLN A 11 -7.58 16.07 -9.17
N ALA A 12 -7.65 17.36 -8.87
CA ALA A 12 -6.97 18.38 -9.67
C ALA A 12 -5.45 18.14 -9.76
N PHE A 13 -4.84 17.69 -8.66
CA PHE A 13 -3.42 17.34 -8.67
C PHE A 13 -3.13 16.10 -9.54
N LEU A 14 -3.98 15.07 -9.47
CA LEU A 14 -3.83 13.87 -10.31
C LEU A 14 -3.99 14.20 -11.79
N ASP A 15 -4.92 15.10 -12.13
CA ASP A 15 -5.13 15.58 -13.50
C ASP A 15 -3.91 16.39 -14.00
N GLU A 16 -3.33 17.23 -13.13
CA GLU A 16 -2.13 18.02 -13.45
C GLU A 16 -0.90 17.13 -13.75
N ILE A 17 -0.75 16.03 -13.04
CA ILE A 17 0.42 15.14 -13.20
C ILE A 17 0.20 14.02 -14.22
N ALA A 18 -0.98 13.90 -14.83
CA ALA A 18 -1.34 12.76 -15.68
C ALA A 18 -0.32 12.52 -16.82
N ASP A 19 0.15 13.60 -17.46
CA ASP A 19 1.10 13.55 -18.56
C ASP A 19 2.56 13.76 -18.12
N HIS A 20 2.81 13.82 -16.81
CA HIS A 20 4.18 14.03 -16.31
C HIS A 20 4.99 12.73 -16.44
N PRO A 21 6.27 12.78 -16.88
CA PRO A 21 7.11 11.58 -17.03
C PRO A 21 7.22 10.75 -15.74
N GLU A 22 7.17 11.40 -14.58
CA GLU A 22 7.26 10.78 -13.26
C GLU A 22 5.89 10.48 -12.62
N SER A 23 4.79 10.60 -13.36
CA SER A 23 3.41 10.41 -12.86
C SER A 23 3.24 9.08 -12.14
N TYR A 24 3.86 8.00 -12.65
CA TYR A 24 3.82 6.68 -12.04
C TYR A 24 4.39 6.69 -10.60
N ILE A 25 5.58 7.26 -10.42
CA ILE A 25 6.25 7.33 -9.10
C ILE A 25 5.44 8.18 -8.12
N ILE A 26 4.95 9.34 -8.59
CA ILE A 26 4.16 10.25 -7.76
C ILE A 26 2.86 9.56 -7.31
N ASN A 27 2.16 8.87 -8.20
CA ASN A 27 0.96 8.10 -7.90
C ASN A 27 1.24 6.96 -6.91
N LEU A 28 2.36 6.25 -7.08
CA LEU A 28 2.78 5.19 -6.17
C LEU A 28 3.06 5.73 -4.76
N MET A 29 3.76 6.85 -4.64
CA MET A 29 4.02 7.51 -3.36
C MET A 29 2.73 7.99 -2.69
N LEU A 30 1.82 8.56 -3.48
CA LEU A 30 0.51 8.98 -2.99
C LEU A 30 -0.29 7.80 -2.44
N LEU A 31 -0.40 6.71 -3.19
CA LEU A 31 -1.07 5.49 -2.74
C LEU A 31 -0.45 4.91 -1.46
N ARG A 32 0.88 4.90 -1.35
CA ARG A 32 1.59 4.45 -0.15
C ARG A 32 1.34 5.33 1.07
N SER A 33 1.02 6.61 0.87
CA SER A 33 0.71 7.57 1.94
C SER A 33 -0.72 7.47 2.46
N MET A 34 -1.62 6.83 1.71
CA MET A 34 -3.03 6.71 2.09
C MET A 34 -3.23 5.62 3.15
N LYS A 35 -4.16 5.87 4.07
CA LYS A 35 -4.59 4.83 5.02
C LYS A 35 -5.37 3.74 4.29
N LYS A 36 -5.12 2.49 4.67
CA LYS A 36 -5.94 1.37 4.23
C LYS A 36 -7.34 1.47 4.84
N ALA A 37 -8.34 0.98 4.10
CA ALA A 37 -9.68 0.81 4.63
C ALA A 37 -9.67 -0.27 5.74
N GLU A 38 -10.47 -0.05 6.77
CA GLU A 38 -10.63 -0.95 7.91
C GLU A 38 -12.10 -1.22 8.17
N TYR A 39 -12.42 -2.42 8.62
CA TYR A 39 -13.76 -2.73 9.13
C TYR A 39 -13.93 -2.09 10.49
N SER A 40 -15.00 -1.33 10.65
CA SER A 40 -15.29 -0.60 11.89
C SER A 40 -16.80 -0.55 12.14
N THR A 41 -17.17 -0.52 13.42
CA THR A 41 -18.52 -0.20 13.85
C THR A 41 -18.75 1.31 14.00
N THR A 42 -17.67 2.09 13.91
CA THR A 42 -17.76 3.55 13.93
C THR A 42 -18.18 4.05 12.56
N GLU A 43 -19.13 4.94 12.53
CA GLU A 43 -19.62 5.54 11.30
C GLU A 43 -18.56 6.47 10.71
N THR A 44 -17.86 5.98 9.67
CA THR A 44 -16.83 6.72 8.95
C THR A 44 -17.11 6.62 7.46
N SER A 45 -16.92 7.72 6.74
CA SER A 45 -17.06 7.74 5.29
C SER A 45 -15.97 6.92 4.60
N HIS A 46 -16.30 6.24 3.52
CA HIS A 46 -15.30 5.60 2.67
C HIS A 46 -14.69 6.62 1.71
N PHE A 47 -13.50 7.12 2.04
CA PHE A 47 -12.85 8.22 1.32
C PHE A 47 -12.71 7.96 -0.17
N ALA A 48 -12.12 6.85 -0.56
CA ALA A 48 -11.82 6.53 -1.97
C ALA A 48 -13.09 6.37 -2.83
N LEU A 49 -14.17 5.79 -2.27
CA LEU A 49 -15.44 5.65 -2.98
C LEU A 49 -16.32 6.89 -2.89
N GLY A 50 -15.99 7.83 -2.00
CA GLY A 50 -16.80 9.03 -1.82
C GLY A 50 -18.16 8.80 -1.15
N LEU A 51 -18.36 7.65 -0.50
CA LEU A 51 -19.61 7.26 0.13
C LEU A 51 -19.60 7.57 1.63
N GLU A 52 -20.68 8.14 2.14
CA GLU A 52 -20.85 8.40 3.58
C GLU A 52 -21.07 7.09 4.35
N HIS A 53 -21.86 6.17 3.78
CA HIS A 53 -22.12 4.86 4.34
C HIS A 53 -21.72 3.79 3.35
N TYR A 54 -20.92 2.84 3.78
CA TYR A 54 -20.48 1.74 2.95
C TYR A 54 -20.29 0.46 3.77
N ALA A 55 -20.78 -0.64 3.24
CA ALA A 55 -20.54 -1.96 3.81
C ALA A 55 -20.31 -2.98 2.71
N HIS A 56 -19.49 -3.97 2.99
CA HIS A 56 -19.38 -5.14 2.14
C HIS A 56 -20.66 -5.98 2.27
N PHE A 57 -21.19 -6.45 1.16
CA PHE A 57 -22.46 -7.17 1.12
C PHE A 57 -22.51 -8.35 0.15
N THR A 58 -21.81 -8.24 -0.99
CA THR A 58 -22.05 -9.09 -2.16
C THR A 58 -21.26 -10.40 -2.19
N SER A 59 -20.38 -10.66 -1.22
CA SER A 59 -19.50 -11.83 -1.23
C SER A 59 -19.44 -12.57 0.12
N PRO A 60 -20.59 -13.03 0.68
CA PRO A 60 -20.63 -13.62 2.04
C PRO A 60 -19.94 -15.00 2.12
N ILE A 61 -19.67 -15.64 1.00
CA ILE A 61 -18.96 -16.94 0.95
C ILE A 61 -17.48 -16.79 1.35
N ARG A 62 -16.86 -15.68 0.97
CA ARG A 62 -15.42 -15.45 1.15
C ARG A 62 -15.08 -14.28 2.07
N ARG A 63 -16.03 -13.44 2.44
CA ARG A 63 -15.83 -12.30 3.32
C ARG A 63 -16.81 -12.37 4.50
N TYR A 64 -16.26 -12.59 5.67
CA TYR A 64 -17.07 -12.70 6.89
C TYR A 64 -17.86 -11.41 7.23
N PRO A 65 -17.34 -10.18 6.98
CA PRO A 65 -18.13 -8.96 7.18
C PRO A 65 -19.43 -8.93 6.38
N ASP A 66 -19.44 -9.45 5.14
CA ASP A 66 -20.67 -9.54 4.34
C ASP A 66 -21.69 -10.45 5.02
N LEU A 67 -21.26 -11.59 5.56
CA LEU A 67 -22.14 -12.51 6.29
C LEU A 67 -22.70 -11.86 7.57
N ILE A 68 -21.90 -11.03 8.27
CA ILE A 68 -22.38 -10.27 9.42
C ILE A 68 -23.50 -9.31 9.01
N VAL A 69 -23.33 -8.58 7.90
CA VAL A 69 -24.36 -7.67 7.38
C VAL A 69 -25.63 -8.42 7.04
N HIS A 70 -25.55 -9.58 6.38
CA HIS A 70 -26.70 -10.43 6.10
C HIS A 70 -27.46 -10.82 7.38
N ARG A 71 -26.73 -11.29 8.40
CA ARG A 71 -27.33 -11.66 9.68
C ARG A 71 -27.98 -10.48 10.39
N LEU A 72 -27.40 -9.29 10.32
CA LEU A 72 -27.99 -8.08 10.88
C LEU A 72 -29.27 -7.68 10.14
N LEU A 73 -29.32 -7.84 8.82
CA LEU A 73 -30.53 -7.60 8.04
C LEU A 73 -31.64 -8.57 8.42
N ASP A 74 -31.34 -9.85 8.61
CA ASP A 74 -32.32 -10.83 9.08
C ASP A 74 -32.91 -10.42 10.43
N LEU A 75 -32.08 -10.02 11.39
CA LEU A 75 -32.53 -9.52 12.70
C LEU A 75 -33.37 -8.24 12.58
N PHE A 76 -33.00 -7.38 11.64
CA PHE A 76 -33.75 -6.15 11.36
C PHE A 76 -35.15 -6.47 10.82
N PHE A 77 -35.26 -7.33 9.82
CA PHE A 77 -36.54 -7.72 9.25
C PHE A 77 -37.42 -8.49 10.21
N GLN A 78 -36.82 -9.28 11.13
CA GLN A 78 -37.52 -9.94 12.22
C GLN A 78 -37.91 -8.97 13.37
N GLY A 79 -37.52 -7.70 13.30
CA GLY A 79 -37.81 -6.70 14.32
C GLY A 79 -37.02 -6.85 15.63
N GLN A 80 -36.06 -7.79 15.69
CA GLN A 80 -35.29 -8.09 16.91
C GLN A 80 -34.31 -6.97 17.29
N LEU A 81 -33.83 -6.17 16.33
CA LEU A 81 -33.00 -5.00 16.59
C LEU A 81 -33.71 -3.82 17.26
N LYS A 82 -35.02 -3.91 17.54
CA LYS A 82 -35.74 -2.93 18.37
C LYS A 82 -35.32 -3.03 19.85
N SER A 83 -34.90 -4.19 20.31
CA SER A 83 -34.40 -4.39 21.67
C SER A 83 -33.04 -3.75 21.90
N LYS A 84 -32.93 -2.88 22.93
CA LYS A 84 -31.63 -2.26 23.30
C LYS A 84 -30.59 -3.28 23.71
N ASN A 85 -31.01 -4.34 24.41
CA ASN A 85 -30.06 -5.41 24.85
C ASN A 85 -29.48 -6.20 23.66
N VAL A 86 -30.33 -6.51 22.66
CA VAL A 86 -29.89 -7.19 21.45
C VAL A 86 -28.89 -6.30 20.68
N LYS A 87 -29.20 -5.01 20.49
CA LYS A 87 -28.27 -4.07 19.85
C LYS A 87 -26.93 -3.99 20.56
N ALA A 88 -26.93 -3.85 21.89
CA ALA A 88 -25.69 -3.76 22.67
C ALA A 88 -24.83 -5.00 22.54
N SER A 89 -25.44 -6.20 22.70
CA SER A 89 -24.72 -7.47 22.54
C SER A 89 -24.13 -7.67 21.14
N TRP A 90 -24.88 -7.30 20.09
CA TRP A 90 -24.37 -7.38 18.73
C TRP A 90 -23.26 -6.36 18.45
N ASN A 91 -23.38 -5.15 18.96
CA ASN A 91 -22.36 -4.11 18.74
C ASN A 91 -21.00 -4.50 19.35
N GLU A 92 -21.00 -5.10 20.53
CA GLU A 92 -19.79 -5.64 21.14
C GLU A 92 -19.15 -6.74 20.25
N LYS A 93 -19.94 -7.76 19.87
CA LYS A 93 -19.46 -8.86 19.01
C LYS A 93 -18.94 -8.35 17.66
N ILE A 94 -19.65 -7.43 17.00
CA ILE A 94 -19.27 -6.90 15.69
C ILE A 94 -17.96 -6.13 15.81
N THR A 95 -17.73 -5.40 16.90
CA THR A 95 -16.48 -4.68 17.13
C THR A 95 -15.29 -5.62 17.17
N ASP A 96 -15.40 -6.74 17.88
CA ASP A 96 -14.35 -7.75 17.96
C ASP A 96 -14.15 -8.48 16.62
N TRP A 97 -15.24 -8.85 15.95
CA TRP A 97 -15.18 -9.47 14.63
C TRP A 97 -14.56 -8.55 13.58
N ALA A 98 -14.88 -7.25 13.59
CA ALA A 98 -14.30 -6.27 12.69
C ALA A 98 -12.77 -6.21 12.85
N LYS A 99 -12.27 -6.12 14.10
CA LYS A 99 -10.83 -6.16 14.39
C LYS A 99 -10.18 -7.45 13.89
N HIS A 100 -10.84 -8.59 14.19
CA HIS A 100 -10.34 -9.89 13.73
C HIS A 100 -10.29 -9.97 12.21
N CYS A 101 -11.33 -9.51 11.50
CA CYS A 101 -11.37 -9.48 10.05
C CYS A 101 -10.26 -8.60 9.45
N CYS A 102 -9.99 -7.42 10.01
CA CYS A 102 -8.86 -6.59 9.58
C CYS A 102 -7.53 -7.31 9.71
N THR A 103 -7.32 -8.02 10.82
CA THR A 103 -6.07 -8.76 11.07
C THR A 103 -5.92 -9.94 10.10
N THR A 104 -6.97 -10.72 9.91
CA THR A 104 -6.93 -11.90 9.03
C THR A 104 -6.83 -11.52 7.56
N GLU A 105 -7.49 -10.47 7.13
CA GLU A 105 -7.37 -9.94 5.77
C GLU A 105 -5.95 -9.46 5.48
N LYS A 106 -5.34 -8.72 6.43
CA LYS A 106 -3.94 -8.30 6.30
C LYS A 106 -3.00 -9.49 6.14
N ARG A 107 -3.14 -10.53 6.97
CA ARG A 107 -2.34 -11.75 6.87
C ARG A 107 -2.54 -12.48 5.54
N ALA A 108 -3.78 -12.57 5.05
CA ALA A 108 -4.07 -13.18 3.75
C ALA A 108 -3.42 -12.41 2.60
N GLN A 109 -3.48 -11.08 2.62
CA GLN A 109 -2.82 -10.23 1.63
C GLN A 109 -1.29 -10.35 1.67
N GLU A 110 -0.70 -10.44 2.87
CA GLU A 110 0.74 -10.64 3.02
C GLU A 110 1.16 -11.99 2.43
N ALA A 111 0.44 -13.08 2.76
CA ALA A 111 0.70 -14.42 2.23
C ALA A 111 0.56 -14.46 0.70
N GLU A 112 -0.47 -13.84 0.13
CA GLU A 112 -0.66 -13.74 -1.32
C GLU A 112 0.53 -13.04 -2.00
N ARG A 113 0.97 -11.90 -1.45
CA ARG A 113 2.13 -11.16 -1.98
C ARG A 113 3.42 -11.97 -1.91
N GLU A 114 3.64 -12.70 -0.83
CA GLU A 114 4.82 -13.55 -0.68
C GLU A 114 4.83 -14.68 -1.70
N ILE A 115 3.68 -15.32 -1.95
CA ILE A 115 3.55 -16.38 -2.97
C ILE A 115 3.78 -15.81 -4.37
N ILE A 116 3.20 -14.66 -4.70
CA ILE A 116 3.41 -14.01 -5.99
C ILE A 116 4.90 -13.67 -6.16
N LYS A 117 5.51 -13.05 -5.13
CA LYS A 117 6.94 -12.73 -5.14
C LYS A 117 7.81 -13.97 -5.36
N LEU A 118 7.52 -15.07 -4.67
CA LEU A 118 8.25 -16.31 -4.84
C LEU A 118 8.16 -16.87 -6.27
N LYS A 119 6.96 -16.83 -6.86
CA LYS A 119 6.76 -17.26 -8.25
C LYS A 119 7.52 -16.36 -9.25
N LEU A 120 7.48 -15.05 -9.04
CA LEU A 120 8.21 -14.10 -9.88
C LEU A 120 9.72 -14.31 -9.78
N LEU A 121 10.25 -14.51 -8.55
CA LEU A 121 11.68 -14.80 -8.36
C LEU A 121 12.10 -16.07 -9.07
N ARG A 122 11.32 -17.15 -9.00
CA ARG A 122 11.60 -18.39 -9.75
C ARG A 122 11.60 -18.17 -11.26
N HIS A 123 10.67 -17.37 -11.77
CA HIS A 123 10.64 -17.03 -13.19
C HIS A 123 11.85 -16.18 -13.59
N MET A 124 12.30 -15.28 -12.74
CA MET A 124 13.48 -14.46 -12.97
C MET A 124 14.79 -15.26 -12.94
N GLU A 125 14.88 -16.40 -12.24
CA GLU A 125 16.07 -17.26 -12.27
C GLU A 125 16.44 -17.68 -13.70
N GLU A 126 15.45 -17.86 -14.57
CA GLU A 126 15.65 -18.17 -16.00
C GLU A 126 16.19 -16.98 -16.80
N HIS A 127 16.19 -15.78 -16.21
CA HIS A 127 16.56 -14.51 -16.85
C HIS A 127 17.71 -13.79 -16.10
N ALA A 128 18.38 -14.46 -15.16
CA ALA A 128 19.36 -13.85 -14.26
C ALA A 128 20.54 -13.15 -14.95
N ASP A 129 20.89 -13.59 -16.17
CA ASP A 129 22.02 -13.02 -16.95
C ASP A 129 21.58 -11.88 -17.88
N LYS A 130 20.31 -11.48 -17.87
CA LYS A 130 19.82 -10.41 -18.73
C LYS A 130 19.94 -9.05 -18.07
N ILE A 131 20.34 -8.06 -18.86
CA ILE A 131 20.23 -6.65 -18.46
C ILE A 131 18.77 -6.24 -18.63
N MET A 132 18.18 -5.71 -17.56
CA MET A 132 16.78 -5.29 -17.53
C MET A 132 16.70 -3.81 -17.19
N GLU A 133 15.69 -3.15 -17.71
CA GLU A 133 15.35 -1.79 -17.34
C GLU A 133 14.51 -1.78 -16.05
N GLY A 134 14.66 -0.73 -15.24
CA GLY A 134 13.91 -0.60 -14.00
C GLY A 134 13.89 0.82 -13.47
N ILE A 135 12.95 1.06 -12.58
CA ILE A 135 12.71 2.38 -12.00
C ILE A 135 13.10 2.37 -10.53
N ILE A 136 13.83 3.38 -10.07
CA ILE A 136 14.18 3.54 -8.66
C ILE A 136 12.91 3.90 -7.88
N THR A 137 12.43 2.99 -7.03
CA THR A 137 11.23 3.15 -6.20
C THR A 137 11.55 3.55 -4.77
N GLY A 138 12.80 3.52 -4.37
CA GLY A 138 13.22 3.93 -3.05
C GLY A 138 14.74 4.00 -2.87
N ILE A 139 15.16 4.87 -1.96
CA ILE A 139 16.58 5.07 -1.64
C ILE A 139 16.74 4.93 -0.13
N LYS A 140 17.74 4.14 0.28
CA LYS A 140 18.15 3.92 1.67
C LYS A 140 19.65 4.08 1.83
N GLU A 141 20.11 4.18 3.07
CA GLU A 141 21.56 4.30 3.38
C GLU A 141 22.37 3.12 2.87
N TYR A 142 21.75 1.94 2.73
CA TYR A 142 22.41 0.71 2.29
C TYR A 142 22.20 0.39 0.81
N GLY A 143 21.44 1.20 0.04
CA GLY A 143 21.26 0.99 -1.39
C GLY A 143 19.97 1.53 -1.98
N LEU A 144 19.74 1.16 -3.22
CA LEU A 144 18.61 1.55 -4.05
C LEU A 144 17.61 0.40 -4.18
N PHE A 145 16.32 0.68 -4.03
CA PHE A 145 15.28 -0.22 -4.47
C PHE A 145 14.93 0.11 -5.91
N VAL A 146 15.05 -0.88 -6.77
CA VAL A 146 14.76 -0.77 -8.20
C VAL A 146 13.64 -1.73 -8.54
N GLN A 147 12.54 -1.22 -9.06
CA GLN A 147 11.46 -2.03 -9.61
C GLN A 147 11.77 -2.35 -11.06
N ILE A 148 11.83 -3.64 -11.40
CA ILE A 148 12.01 -4.11 -12.76
C ILE A 148 10.68 -3.97 -13.50
N ASP A 149 10.64 -3.24 -14.61
CA ASP A 149 9.42 -2.90 -15.32
C ASP A 149 8.67 -4.13 -15.83
N GLU A 150 9.36 -5.09 -16.38
CA GLU A 150 8.76 -6.31 -16.96
C GLU A 150 8.05 -7.18 -15.92
N PHE A 151 8.60 -7.27 -14.70
CA PHE A 151 8.10 -8.15 -13.64
C PHE A 151 7.42 -7.42 -12.49
N GLN A 152 7.51 -6.09 -12.45
CA GLN A 152 7.05 -5.24 -11.33
C GLN A 152 7.58 -5.74 -9.97
N LEU A 153 8.78 -6.30 -9.97
CA LEU A 153 9.44 -6.84 -8.79
C LEU A 153 10.50 -5.86 -8.30
N ASP A 154 10.44 -5.53 -7.01
CA ASP A 154 11.46 -4.69 -6.37
C ASP A 154 12.72 -5.51 -6.06
N GLY A 155 13.85 -5.09 -6.59
CA GLY A 155 15.19 -5.58 -6.26
C GLY A 155 15.97 -4.57 -5.42
N LEU A 156 16.97 -5.05 -4.68
CA LEU A 156 17.91 -4.20 -3.95
C LEU A 156 19.25 -4.16 -4.68
N VAL A 157 19.65 -2.99 -5.14
CA VAL A 157 21.02 -2.68 -5.55
C VAL A 157 21.74 -2.15 -4.31
N HIS A 158 22.58 -2.98 -3.69
CA HIS A 158 23.29 -2.59 -2.47
C HIS A 158 24.37 -1.55 -2.81
N ILE A 159 24.54 -0.53 -1.94
CA ILE A 159 25.49 0.57 -2.18
C ILE A 159 26.91 0.08 -2.45
N ARG A 160 27.33 -1.04 -1.86
CA ARG A 160 28.65 -1.66 -2.09
C ARG A 160 28.84 -2.23 -3.50
N THR A 161 27.77 -2.42 -4.27
CA THR A 161 27.85 -2.89 -5.66
C THR A 161 28.05 -1.73 -6.65
N LEU A 162 27.88 -0.49 -6.17
CA LEU A 162 28.22 0.72 -6.91
C LEU A 162 29.72 0.99 -6.69
N THR A 163 30.57 0.43 -7.59
CA THR A 163 32.04 0.46 -7.43
C THR A 163 32.69 1.67 -8.08
N ASP A 164 31.92 2.53 -8.69
CA ASP A 164 32.38 3.72 -9.42
C ASP A 164 32.68 4.90 -8.49
N ASP A 165 32.05 4.97 -7.29
CA ASP A 165 32.30 6.04 -6.33
C ASP A 165 31.74 5.70 -4.92
N PHE A 166 32.01 6.58 -3.94
CA PHE A 166 31.39 6.54 -2.63
C PHE A 166 30.12 7.39 -2.61
N TYR A 167 29.02 6.80 -2.13
CA TYR A 167 27.72 7.44 -2.13
C TYR A 167 27.18 7.61 -0.72
N GLU A 168 26.68 8.81 -0.41
CA GLU A 168 25.98 9.13 0.83
C GLU A 168 24.54 9.52 0.58
N LEU A 169 23.65 9.12 1.50
CA LEU A 169 22.23 9.45 1.41
C LEU A 169 21.95 10.89 1.86
N ASN A 170 21.48 11.71 0.95
CA ASN A 170 20.86 12.98 1.31
C ASN A 170 19.40 12.77 1.70
N LYS A 171 19.13 12.72 3.00
CA LYS A 171 17.79 12.49 3.56
C LYS A 171 16.76 13.56 3.18
N LYS A 172 17.21 14.80 2.90
CA LYS A 172 16.31 15.91 2.54
C LYS A 172 15.84 15.84 1.09
N LYS A 173 16.73 15.43 0.20
CA LYS A 173 16.45 15.36 -1.25
C LYS A 173 16.11 13.95 -1.73
N LEU A 174 16.18 12.93 -0.85
CA LEU A 174 16.01 11.52 -1.19
C LEU A 174 16.88 11.14 -2.40
N SER A 175 18.17 11.50 -2.35
CA SER A 175 19.15 11.26 -3.42
C SER A 175 20.45 10.72 -2.83
N LEU A 176 21.15 9.90 -3.60
CA LEU A 176 22.55 9.55 -3.32
C LEU A 176 23.44 10.64 -3.89
N ILE A 177 24.34 11.15 -3.08
CA ILE A 177 25.32 12.16 -3.46
C ILE A 177 26.70 11.51 -3.40
N ARG A 178 27.56 11.80 -4.38
CA ARG A 178 28.96 11.42 -4.35
C ARG A 178 29.64 12.09 -3.16
N SER A 179 30.43 11.33 -2.41
CA SER A 179 31.26 11.89 -1.35
C SER A 179 32.44 12.61 -1.99
N GLU A 180 32.57 13.91 -1.74
CA GLU A 180 33.65 14.75 -2.31
C GLU A 180 35.02 14.48 -1.66
N GLU A 181 35.14 13.59 -0.67
CA GLU A 181 36.37 13.39 0.08
C GLU A 181 37.52 12.68 -0.69
N HIS A 182 37.23 12.05 -1.85
CA HIS A 182 38.28 11.32 -2.61
C HIS A 182 38.93 12.09 -3.75
N THR A 183 38.54 13.31 -4.03
CA THR A 183 39.13 14.11 -5.10
C THR A 183 40.47 14.77 -4.69
N SER A 184 40.81 14.81 -3.40
CA SER A 184 42.02 15.49 -2.90
C SER A 184 43.25 14.61 -2.78
N GLU A 185 43.14 13.28 -2.84
CA GLU A 185 44.31 12.39 -2.69
C GLU A 185 44.98 11.96 -4.03
N LEU A 186 44.37 12.27 -5.16
CA LEU A 186 44.94 11.96 -6.48
C LEU A 186 45.74 13.11 -7.11
N GLN A 187 45.95 14.23 -6.37
CA GLN A 187 46.73 15.40 -6.83
C GLN A 187 47.99 15.67 -6.00
N SER A 188 48.59 14.66 -5.35
CA SER A 188 49.89 14.79 -4.68
C SER A 188 50.90 13.79 -5.27
#